data_3ee596a58828d637b96b6f7a4522b19b
#
_entry.id   3ee596a58828d637b96b6f7a4522b19b
#
_cell.length_a   1.000
_cell.length_b   1.000
_cell.length_c   1.000
_cell.angle_alpha   90.00
_cell.angle_beta   90.00
_cell.angle_gamma   90.00
#
_symmetry.space_group_name_H-M   'P 1'
#
loop_
_entity.id
_entity.type
_entity.pdbx_description
1 polymer ?
#
loop_
_entity_poly.entity_id
_entity_poly.type
_entity_poly.pdbx_seq_one_letter_code
_entity_poly.pdbx_strand_id
1 'polypeptide(L)'
;MISVFIDYKLERYKREIKYTFDFIFHTLGYSHRYVSSPEKLKDNDILFIYGLAEPELEELIPIAKQYITLFVQANTNLYDHRAMTPDKLRRQLREIKLLSATPVISERKFDVPAENYSEADINAGKINFDLVGNLFFHLADLEPLIDNHRDLHGFFPEDASAFYTWKDTPFIDNLLWLVDSMIKEHTRSKKQYIVQKHYWPEGQQAAVTLTHTVDDLQKWDFNSLILSVIDDMVMFATLKWQQLYRNIWSKTKYLFTNYEMYWNFDEYRNIEREYNCKSTYFIAAEQSPDLDYSLDDPDLQEEIASILREGHEIGLLTTDDKLNRDDFVTRKQIMLHQIHKEQIGIRQYGXXXXTAVPFRIVKDSKVAFLCRTTLG
;
A
#
# COMPACT_ATOMS: atom_id res chain seq x y z
N MET A 1 4.97 -20.88 -17.47
CA MET A 1 3.90 -20.02 -16.93
C MET A 1 3.39 -20.64 -15.65
N ILE A 2 2.82 -19.83 -14.73
CA ILE A 2 2.27 -20.34 -13.46
C ILE A 2 0.77 -20.58 -13.62
N SER A 3 0.32 -21.78 -13.29
CA SER A 3 -1.10 -22.14 -13.28
C SER A 3 -1.57 -22.23 -11.83
N VAL A 4 -2.59 -21.46 -11.46
CA VAL A 4 -3.13 -21.41 -10.10
C VAL A 4 -4.45 -22.18 -10.05
N PHE A 5 -4.49 -23.19 -9.21
CA PHE A 5 -5.71 -23.94 -8.89
C PHE A 5 -6.20 -23.51 -7.51
N ILE A 6 -7.44 -23.06 -7.43
CA ILE A 6 -8.08 -22.65 -6.16
C ILE A 6 -9.17 -23.69 -5.86
N ASP A 7 -9.10 -24.27 -4.66
CA ASP A 7 -10.09 -25.23 -4.19
C ASP A 7 -11.51 -24.63 -4.27
N TYR A 8 -12.45 -25.38 -4.82
CA TYR A 8 -13.85 -24.95 -4.97
C TYR A 8 -14.51 -24.60 -3.63
N LYS A 9 -14.04 -25.17 -2.53
CA LYS A 9 -14.55 -24.86 -1.17
C LYS A 9 -14.22 -23.43 -0.74
N LEU A 10 -13.31 -22.76 -1.44
CA LEU A 10 -12.94 -21.37 -1.21
C LEU A 10 -13.70 -20.39 -2.09
N GLU A 11 -14.75 -20.82 -2.80
CA GLU A 11 -15.52 -19.99 -3.74
C GLU A 11 -16.01 -18.68 -3.11
N ARG A 12 -16.39 -18.71 -1.81
CA ARG A 12 -16.84 -17.54 -1.06
C ARG A 12 -15.78 -16.42 -1.06
N TYR A 13 -14.50 -16.77 -1.00
CA TYR A 13 -13.38 -15.84 -0.89
C TYR A 13 -12.58 -15.72 -2.19
N LYS A 14 -13.12 -16.19 -3.29
CA LYS A 14 -12.43 -16.31 -4.58
C LYS A 14 -11.92 -14.97 -5.11
N ARG A 15 -12.65 -13.88 -4.86
CA ARG A 15 -12.23 -12.53 -5.29
C ARG A 15 -10.98 -12.07 -4.56
N GLU A 16 -10.99 -12.22 -3.26
CA GLU A 16 -9.90 -11.86 -2.36
C GLU A 16 -8.64 -12.68 -2.69
N ILE A 17 -8.83 -13.98 -2.86
CA ILE A 17 -7.76 -14.91 -3.22
C ILE A 17 -7.15 -14.53 -4.58
N LYS A 18 -7.98 -14.29 -5.58
CA LYS A 18 -7.48 -13.88 -6.92
C LYS A 18 -6.77 -12.54 -6.85
N TYR A 19 -7.32 -11.56 -6.13
CA TYR A 19 -6.67 -10.26 -5.94
C TYR A 19 -5.25 -10.46 -5.39
N THR A 20 -5.11 -11.32 -4.38
CA THR A 20 -3.80 -11.57 -3.75
C THR A 20 -2.84 -12.27 -4.72
N PHE A 21 -3.29 -13.28 -5.46
CA PHE A 21 -2.44 -13.94 -6.45
C PHE A 21 -2.05 -13.01 -7.60
N ASP A 22 -2.98 -12.18 -8.05
CA ASP A 22 -2.69 -11.17 -9.09
C ASP A 22 -1.62 -10.20 -8.56
N PHE A 23 -1.73 -9.75 -7.30
CA PHE A 23 -0.71 -8.92 -6.65
C PHE A 23 0.64 -9.64 -6.59
N ILE A 24 0.68 -10.87 -6.06
CA ILE A 24 1.92 -11.66 -5.93
C ILE A 24 2.63 -11.75 -7.29
N PHE A 25 1.95 -12.27 -8.29
CA PHE A 25 2.60 -12.59 -9.57
C PHE A 25 2.88 -11.34 -10.40
N HIS A 26 2.04 -10.31 -10.29
CA HIS A 26 2.32 -9.04 -10.94
C HIS A 26 3.58 -8.39 -10.35
N THR A 27 3.66 -8.35 -9.01
CA THR A 27 4.82 -7.76 -8.31
C THR A 27 6.10 -8.54 -8.59
N LEU A 28 6.03 -9.86 -8.62
CA LEU A 28 7.20 -10.70 -8.90
C LEU A 28 7.53 -10.81 -10.40
N GLY A 29 6.68 -10.27 -11.29
CA GLY A 29 6.93 -10.29 -12.72
C GLY A 29 6.65 -11.62 -13.41
N TYR A 30 5.82 -12.48 -12.81
CA TYR A 30 5.47 -13.77 -13.40
C TYR A 30 4.12 -13.74 -14.11
N SER A 31 4.08 -14.33 -15.31
CA SER A 31 2.80 -14.58 -15.99
C SER A 31 2.09 -15.76 -15.33
N HIS A 32 0.80 -15.59 -15.07
CA HIS A 32 -0.02 -16.64 -14.43
C HIS A 32 -1.40 -16.74 -15.07
N ARG A 33 -2.08 -17.83 -14.77
CA ARG A 33 -3.47 -18.07 -15.18
C ARG A 33 -4.17 -18.93 -14.11
N TYR A 34 -5.49 -18.83 -14.08
CA TYR A 34 -6.32 -19.67 -13.18
C TYR A 34 -6.83 -20.87 -13.95
N VAL A 35 -6.71 -22.03 -13.34
CA VAL A 35 -7.20 -23.29 -13.91
C VAL A 35 -8.31 -23.87 -13.04
N SER A 36 -9.37 -24.33 -13.67
CA SER A 36 -10.53 -24.93 -12.98
C SER A 36 -10.42 -26.46 -12.89
N SER A 37 -9.55 -27.06 -13.70
CA SER A 37 -9.26 -28.48 -13.64
C SER A 37 -7.84 -28.78 -14.09
N PRO A 38 -7.25 -29.87 -13.61
CA PRO A 38 -5.89 -30.25 -13.99
C PRO A 38 -5.71 -30.53 -15.49
N GLU A 39 -6.77 -30.94 -16.19
CA GLU A 39 -6.75 -31.22 -17.63
C GLU A 39 -6.38 -30.03 -18.49
N LYS A 40 -6.49 -28.82 -17.92
CA LYS A 40 -6.15 -27.56 -18.62
C LYS A 40 -4.69 -27.15 -18.45
N LEU A 41 -3.89 -27.96 -17.77
CA LEU A 41 -2.46 -27.71 -17.63
C LEU A 41 -1.75 -27.90 -18.95
N LYS A 42 -0.73 -27.11 -19.19
CA LYS A 42 0.16 -27.23 -20.34
C LYS A 42 1.51 -27.75 -19.88
N ASP A 43 2.21 -28.40 -20.78
CA ASP A 43 3.57 -28.86 -20.50
C ASP A 43 4.44 -27.68 -20.01
N ASN A 44 5.23 -27.94 -19.00
CA ASN A 44 6.11 -26.98 -18.34
C ASN A 44 5.40 -25.90 -17.50
N ASP A 45 4.11 -26.03 -17.22
CA ASP A 45 3.45 -25.16 -16.23
C ASP A 45 3.93 -25.51 -14.81
N ILE A 46 4.05 -24.48 -13.98
CA ILE A 46 4.23 -24.63 -12.52
C ILE A 46 2.82 -24.55 -11.92
N LEU A 47 2.39 -25.63 -11.27
CA LEU A 47 1.08 -25.65 -10.64
C LEU A 47 1.16 -25.15 -9.20
N PHE A 48 0.46 -24.06 -8.91
CA PHE A 48 0.29 -23.52 -7.58
C PHE A 48 -1.09 -23.91 -7.08
N ILE A 49 -1.15 -24.71 -6.01
CA ILE A 49 -2.41 -25.20 -5.44
C ILE A 49 -2.72 -24.46 -4.16
N TYR A 50 -3.92 -23.90 -4.05
CA TYR A 50 -4.41 -23.22 -2.87
C TYR A 50 -5.69 -23.88 -2.39
N GLY A 51 -5.64 -24.55 -1.23
CA GLY A 51 -6.76 -25.35 -0.76
C GLY A 51 -6.83 -25.52 0.76
N LEU A 52 -7.95 -26.11 1.22
CA LEU A 52 -8.24 -26.25 2.66
C LEU A 52 -7.49 -27.41 3.32
N ALA A 53 -7.30 -28.53 2.63
CA ALA A 53 -6.69 -29.70 3.23
C ALA A 53 -5.90 -30.53 2.22
N GLU A 54 -4.81 -31.11 2.69
CA GLU A 54 -3.91 -31.93 1.87
C GLU A 54 -4.54 -33.25 1.38
N PRO A 55 -5.29 -34.01 2.21
CA PRO A 55 -5.86 -35.29 1.75
C PRO A 55 -6.84 -35.16 0.60
N GLU A 56 -7.53 -34.04 0.46
CA GLU A 56 -8.48 -33.81 -0.62
C GLU A 56 -7.82 -33.56 -1.97
N LEU A 57 -6.51 -33.41 -1.95
CA LEU A 57 -5.71 -33.21 -3.15
C LEU A 57 -5.06 -34.49 -3.63
N GLU A 58 -5.36 -35.67 -3.02
CA GLU A 58 -4.83 -36.94 -3.44
C GLU A 58 -5.15 -37.22 -4.91
N GLU A 59 -6.30 -36.77 -5.40
CA GLU A 59 -6.68 -36.86 -6.81
C GLU A 59 -5.74 -36.05 -7.71
N LEU A 60 -5.08 -35.02 -7.18
CA LEU A 60 -4.13 -34.22 -7.93
C LEU A 60 -2.68 -34.73 -7.83
N ILE A 61 -2.41 -35.73 -6.98
CA ILE A 61 -1.07 -36.30 -6.79
C ILE A 61 -0.45 -36.84 -8.10
N PRO A 62 -1.19 -37.56 -8.95
CA PRO A 62 -0.60 -37.99 -10.21
C PRO A 62 -0.16 -36.85 -11.10
N ILE A 63 -0.88 -35.73 -11.04
CA ILE A 63 -0.55 -34.52 -11.81
C ILE A 63 0.61 -33.80 -11.17
N ALA A 64 0.64 -33.70 -9.83
CA ALA A 64 1.71 -33.07 -9.09
C ALA A 64 3.07 -33.76 -9.35
N LYS A 65 3.09 -35.05 -9.61
CA LYS A 65 4.30 -35.79 -9.98
C LYS A 65 4.81 -35.41 -11.37
N GLN A 66 3.91 -34.98 -12.25
CA GLN A 66 4.25 -34.58 -13.62
C GLN A 66 4.69 -33.12 -13.71
N TYR A 67 4.04 -32.22 -12.94
CA TYR A 67 4.29 -30.78 -12.98
C TYR A 67 4.96 -30.33 -11.68
N ILE A 68 5.61 -29.18 -11.72
CA ILE A 68 6.15 -28.52 -10.51
C ILE A 68 4.94 -28.02 -9.72
N THR A 69 4.80 -28.49 -8.50
CA THR A 69 3.65 -28.15 -7.66
C THR A 69 4.09 -27.47 -6.39
N LEU A 70 3.48 -26.33 -6.12
CA LEU A 70 3.61 -25.59 -4.88
C LEU A 70 2.25 -25.61 -4.19
N PHE A 71 2.22 -26.02 -2.92
CA PHE A 71 0.98 -26.14 -2.17
C PHE A 71 0.97 -25.16 -0.99
N VAL A 72 -0.11 -24.39 -0.86
CA VAL A 72 -0.36 -23.51 0.29
C VAL A 72 -1.72 -23.85 0.89
N GLN A 73 -1.73 -24.16 2.17
CA GLN A 73 -2.98 -24.48 2.89
C GLN A 73 -3.68 -23.18 3.29
N ALA A 74 -4.95 -23.05 2.92
CA ALA A 74 -5.77 -21.87 3.19
C ALA A 74 -6.28 -21.82 4.64
N ASN A 75 -6.29 -20.62 5.23
CA ASN A 75 -6.96 -20.31 6.49
C ASN A 75 -8.05 -19.26 6.21
N THR A 76 -9.30 -19.68 6.14
CA THR A 76 -10.41 -18.79 5.78
C THR A 76 -10.65 -17.64 6.78
N ASN A 77 -10.16 -17.76 8.02
CA ASN A 77 -10.28 -16.68 9.01
C ASN A 77 -9.51 -15.42 8.57
N LEU A 78 -8.51 -15.55 7.70
CA LEU A 78 -7.72 -14.41 7.20
C LEU A 78 -8.46 -13.60 6.13
N TYR A 79 -9.63 -14.06 5.69
CA TYR A 79 -10.48 -13.37 4.69
C TYR A 79 -11.74 -12.78 5.31
N ASP A 80 -12.00 -13.05 6.59
CA ASP A 80 -13.22 -12.58 7.25
C ASP A 80 -12.86 -11.98 8.61
N HIS A 81 -12.81 -10.65 8.67
CA HIS A 81 -12.49 -9.93 9.92
C HIS A 81 -13.40 -10.31 11.07
N ARG A 82 -14.64 -10.75 10.78
CA ARG A 82 -15.60 -11.17 11.81
C ARG A 82 -15.23 -12.52 12.47
N ALA A 83 -14.39 -13.31 11.83
CA ALA A 83 -13.91 -14.59 12.35
C ALA A 83 -12.72 -14.42 13.30
N MET A 84 -12.22 -13.19 13.46
CA MET A 84 -11.03 -12.86 14.23
C MET A 84 -11.37 -11.88 15.34
N THR A 85 -10.74 -12.02 16.49
CA THR A 85 -10.78 -11.02 17.57
C THR A 85 -9.35 -10.56 17.85
N PRO A 86 -9.13 -9.39 18.51
CA PRO A 86 -7.77 -8.95 18.82
C PRO A 86 -6.97 -9.99 19.62
N ASP A 87 -7.59 -10.63 20.61
CA ASP A 87 -6.93 -11.67 21.41
C ASP A 87 -6.60 -12.92 20.58
N LYS A 88 -7.51 -13.31 19.67
CA LYS A 88 -7.27 -14.45 18.78
C LYS A 88 -6.11 -14.13 17.83
N LEU A 89 -6.08 -12.92 17.26
CA LEU A 89 -5.00 -12.46 16.39
C LEU A 89 -3.65 -12.55 17.13
N ARG A 90 -3.56 -11.93 18.33
CA ARG A 90 -2.32 -11.96 19.13
C ARG A 90 -1.88 -13.39 19.46
N ARG A 91 -2.83 -14.29 19.78
CA ARG A 91 -2.50 -15.69 20.10
C ARG A 91 -2.05 -16.49 18.86
N GLN A 92 -2.45 -16.09 17.67
CA GLN A 92 -2.09 -16.77 16.41
C GLN A 92 -0.85 -16.21 15.75
N LEU A 93 -0.33 -15.08 16.23
CA LEU A 93 0.93 -14.54 15.71
C LEU A 93 2.09 -15.47 16.02
N ARG A 94 2.88 -15.72 14.99
CA ARG A 94 4.11 -16.52 15.05
C ARG A 94 5.19 -15.75 14.31
N GLU A 95 6.41 -15.92 14.74
CA GLU A 95 7.56 -15.35 14.06
C GLU A 95 8.26 -16.44 13.28
N ILE A 96 8.56 -16.18 12.02
CA ILE A 96 9.39 -17.03 11.17
C ILE A 96 10.58 -16.21 10.71
N LYS A 97 11.70 -16.88 10.46
CA LYS A 97 12.90 -16.22 9.99
C LYS A 97 13.02 -16.41 8.47
N LEU A 98 12.80 -15.32 7.75
CA LEU A 98 13.02 -15.24 6.30
C LEU A 98 14.26 -14.36 6.05
N LEU A 99 14.13 -13.27 5.30
CA LEU A 99 15.18 -12.26 5.20
C LEU A 99 15.37 -11.52 6.53
N SER A 100 14.30 -11.40 7.30
CA SER A 100 14.28 -10.86 8.65
C SER A 100 13.20 -11.59 9.46
N ALA A 101 13.11 -11.30 10.78
CA ALA A 101 12.06 -11.81 11.64
C ALA A 101 10.70 -11.35 11.10
N THR A 102 9.89 -12.29 10.63
CA THR A 102 8.66 -12.00 9.87
C THR A 102 7.45 -12.54 10.65
N PRO A 103 6.50 -11.67 11.03
CA PRO A 103 5.28 -12.14 11.70
C PRO A 103 4.33 -12.77 10.68
N VAL A 104 3.76 -13.90 11.06
CA VAL A 104 2.70 -14.57 10.30
C VAL A 104 1.57 -14.98 11.24
N ILE A 105 0.34 -14.97 10.74
CA ILE A 105 -0.84 -15.45 11.47
C ILE A 105 -1.00 -16.93 11.14
N SER A 106 -0.91 -17.79 12.16
CA SER A 106 -1.05 -19.24 11.98
C SER A 106 -1.74 -19.87 13.18
N GLU A 107 -2.72 -20.73 12.93
CA GLU A 107 -3.39 -21.53 13.97
C GLU A 107 -2.49 -22.64 14.48
N ARG A 108 -1.60 -23.11 13.63
CA ARG A 108 -0.67 -24.19 14.01
C ARG A 108 0.50 -23.62 14.80
N LYS A 109 0.88 -24.32 15.85
CA LYS A 109 2.19 -24.11 16.45
C LYS A 109 3.20 -24.76 15.52
N PHE A 110 4.22 -24.04 15.15
CA PHE A 110 5.30 -24.65 14.40
C PHE A 110 6.07 -25.56 15.34
N ASP A 111 6.19 -26.84 14.99
CA ASP A 111 6.94 -27.83 15.76
C ASP A 111 8.47 -27.65 15.59
N VAL A 112 8.85 -26.78 14.68
CA VAL A 112 10.25 -26.39 14.47
C VAL A 112 10.42 -24.98 14.98
N PRO A 113 11.45 -24.68 15.80
CA PRO A 113 11.73 -23.31 16.15
C PRO A 113 11.78 -22.46 14.88
N ALA A 114 11.20 -21.29 14.96
CA ALA A 114 11.05 -20.37 13.82
C ALA A 114 12.39 -19.95 13.19
N GLU A 115 13.48 -20.51 13.62
CA GLU A 115 14.82 -20.20 13.17
C GLU A 115 15.13 -20.70 11.74
N ASN A 116 14.35 -21.65 11.23
CA ASN A 116 14.74 -22.28 9.97
C ASN A 116 13.51 -22.70 9.14
N TYR A 117 12.99 -21.78 8.31
CA TYR A 117 12.45 -22.24 7.05
C TYR A 117 13.66 -22.72 6.25
N SER A 118 14.00 -23.97 6.46
CA SER A 118 15.20 -24.55 5.88
C SER A 118 15.05 -24.68 4.36
N GLU A 119 16.18 -24.76 3.68
CA GLU A 119 16.18 -25.12 2.25
C GLU A 119 15.33 -26.37 1.99
N ALA A 120 15.22 -27.25 2.98
CA ALA A 120 14.42 -28.49 2.87
C ALA A 120 12.92 -28.20 2.74
N ASP A 121 12.40 -27.20 3.47
CA ASP A 121 10.96 -26.85 3.39
C ASP A 121 10.63 -26.16 2.08
N ILE A 122 11.54 -25.32 1.60
CA ILE A 122 11.40 -24.70 0.28
C ILE A 122 11.41 -25.77 -0.81
N ASN A 123 12.34 -26.73 -0.71
CA ASN A 123 12.49 -27.82 -1.67
C ASN A 123 11.28 -28.77 -1.67
N ALA A 124 10.58 -28.90 -0.53
CA ALA A 124 9.37 -29.74 -0.45
C ALA A 124 8.17 -29.11 -1.15
N GLY A 125 8.25 -27.83 -1.52
CA GLY A 125 7.14 -27.14 -2.20
C GLY A 125 5.92 -26.91 -1.31
N LYS A 126 6.10 -26.90 0.00
CA LYS A 126 5.02 -26.84 0.97
C LYS A 126 5.26 -25.73 1.98
N ILE A 127 4.22 -24.95 2.25
CA ILE A 127 4.24 -23.88 3.24
C ILE A 127 3.25 -24.25 4.35
N ASN A 128 3.71 -24.22 5.60
CA ASN A 128 2.97 -24.68 6.77
C ASN A 128 2.03 -23.60 7.37
N PHE A 129 1.90 -22.46 6.72
CA PHE A 129 0.96 -21.40 7.09
C PHE A 129 0.31 -20.85 5.82
N ASP A 130 -0.79 -20.14 5.98
CA ASP A 130 -1.48 -19.54 4.83
C ASP A 130 -0.76 -18.25 4.40
N LEU A 131 0.19 -18.38 3.49
CA LEU A 131 0.95 -17.25 2.94
C LEU A 131 0.03 -16.29 2.19
N VAL A 132 -0.92 -16.81 1.41
CA VAL A 132 -1.82 -15.99 0.57
C VAL A 132 -2.79 -15.21 1.45
N GLY A 133 -3.36 -15.88 2.46
CA GLY A 133 -4.23 -15.23 3.44
C GLY A 133 -3.50 -14.18 4.27
N ASN A 134 -2.25 -14.45 4.69
CA ASN A 134 -1.43 -13.44 5.40
C ASN A 134 -1.20 -12.21 4.52
N LEU A 135 -0.83 -12.39 3.26
CA LEU A 135 -0.67 -11.26 2.34
C LEU A 135 -1.99 -10.49 2.19
N PHE A 136 -3.12 -11.19 2.00
CA PHE A 136 -4.42 -10.54 1.89
C PHE A 136 -4.74 -9.72 3.15
N PHE A 137 -4.50 -10.30 4.33
CA PHE A 137 -4.80 -9.65 5.61
C PHE A 137 -4.15 -8.26 5.70
N HIS A 138 -2.88 -8.16 5.31
CA HIS A 138 -2.15 -6.89 5.33
C HIS A 138 -2.52 -5.98 4.15
N LEU A 139 -2.68 -6.52 2.96
CA LEU A 139 -3.04 -5.74 1.77
C LEU A 139 -4.43 -5.12 1.89
N ALA A 140 -5.33 -5.78 2.61
CA ALA A 140 -6.70 -5.30 2.83
C ALA A 140 -6.86 -4.53 4.15
N ASP A 141 -5.76 -4.35 4.90
CA ASP A 141 -5.73 -3.64 6.18
C ASP A 141 -6.84 -4.10 7.13
N LEU A 142 -6.90 -5.43 7.38
CA LEU A 142 -8.01 -6.01 8.15
C LEU A 142 -7.88 -5.79 9.66
N GLU A 143 -6.72 -5.48 10.20
CA GLU A 143 -6.53 -5.33 11.64
C GLU A 143 -7.42 -4.23 12.24
N PRO A 144 -7.50 -3.01 11.64
CA PRO A 144 -8.40 -1.98 12.16
C PRO A 144 -9.89 -2.35 12.14
N LEU A 145 -10.29 -3.34 11.34
CA LEU A 145 -11.67 -3.84 11.31
C LEU A 145 -11.92 -4.88 12.42
N ILE A 146 -10.86 -5.45 12.97
CA ILE A 146 -10.91 -6.46 14.05
C ILE A 146 -10.83 -5.76 15.41
N ASP A 147 -9.98 -4.74 15.52
CA ASP A 147 -9.73 -4.01 16.76
C ASP A 147 -10.33 -2.60 16.63
N ASN A 148 -11.17 -2.23 17.60
CA ASN A 148 -11.92 -0.98 17.61
C ASN A 148 -11.18 0.18 18.29
N HIS A 149 -9.93 0.01 18.67
CA HIS A 149 -9.13 1.12 19.23
C HIS A 149 -9.02 2.25 18.21
N ARG A 150 -9.26 3.48 18.66
CA ARG A 150 -9.11 4.67 17.81
C ARG A 150 -8.46 5.78 18.62
N ASP A 151 -7.63 6.56 17.97
CA ASP A 151 -7.04 7.77 18.55
C ASP A 151 -8.04 8.94 18.49
N LEU A 152 -7.59 10.14 18.87
CA LEU A 152 -8.42 11.35 18.90
C LEU A 152 -8.91 11.77 17.52
N HIS A 153 -8.23 11.32 16.47
CA HIS A 153 -8.57 11.63 15.07
C HIS A 153 -9.38 10.51 14.39
N GLY A 154 -9.68 9.43 15.13
CA GLY A 154 -10.43 8.30 14.61
C GLY A 154 -9.58 7.23 13.90
N PHE A 155 -8.26 7.36 13.92
CA PHE A 155 -7.36 6.38 13.29
C PHE A 155 -7.00 5.25 14.25
N PHE A 156 -6.68 4.09 13.69
CA PHE A 156 -6.16 2.96 14.45
C PHE A 156 -4.73 3.28 14.89
N PRO A 157 -4.45 3.33 16.22
CA PRO A 157 -3.12 3.73 16.67
C PRO A 157 -2.06 2.66 16.35
N GLU A 158 -0.91 3.09 15.90
CA GLU A 158 0.21 2.20 15.57
C GLU A 158 0.58 1.28 16.74
N ASP A 159 0.64 1.84 17.95
CA ASP A 159 1.04 1.11 19.16
C ASP A 159 -0.03 0.12 19.65
N ALA A 160 -1.26 0.21 19.17
CA ALA A 160 -2.32 -0.76 19.43
C ALA A 160 -2.20 -2.00 18.53
N SER A 161 -1.46 -1.91 17.45
CA SER A 161 -1.32 -2.99 16.49
C SER A 161 -0.68 -4.23 17.11
N ALA A 162 -1.22 -5.39 16.82
CA ALA A 162 -0.61 -6.68 17.18
C ALA A 162 0.75 -6.87 16.52
N PHE A 163 1.03 -6.13 15.45
CA PHE A 163 2.28 -6.19 14.69
C PHE A 163 3.29 -5.10 15.09
N TYR A 164 2.99 -4.31 16.10
CA TYR A 164 3.82 -3.16 16.51
C TYR A 164 5.30 -3.52 16.72
N THR A 165 5.57 -4.69 17.30
CA THR A 165 6.94 -5.18 17.54
C THR A 165 7.74 -5.31 16.23
N TRP A 166 7.07 -5.55 15.11
CA TRP A 166 7.68 -5.76 13.80
C TRP A 166 7.43 -4.58 12.84
N LYS A 167 7.08 -3.39 13.34
CA LYS A 167 6.70 -2.24 12.50
C LYS A 167 7.76 -1.85 11.46
N ASP A 168 9.03 -2.10 11.76
CA ASP A 168 10.15 -1.81 10.87
C ASP A 168 10.52 -3.01 9.96
N THR A 169 9.76 -4.09 10.00
CA THR A 169 10.01 -5.28 9.20
C THR A 169 9.18 -5.24 7.90
N PRO A 170 9.81 -5.35 6.72
CA PRO A 170 9.07 -5.40 5.45
C PRO A 170 8.48 -6.80 5.22
N PHE A 171 7.50 -7.20 6.03
CA PHE A 171 7.01 -8.58 6.03
C PHE A 171 6.28 -8.96 4.74
N ILE A 172 5.63 -8.03 4.04
CA ILE A 172 5.04 -8.32 2.72
C ILE A 172 6.15 -8.72 1.74
N ASP A 173 7.24 -7.94 1.70
CA ASP A 173 8.38 -8.23 0.82
C ASP A 173 9.05 -9.56 1.19
N ASN A 174 9.15 -9.86 2.49
CA ASN A 174 9.70 -11.14 2.97
C ASN A 174 8.83 -12.32 2.48
N LEU A 175 7.50 -12.18 2.53
CA LEU A 175 6.58 -13.23 2.05
C LEU A 175 6.66 -13.36 0.52
N LEU A 176 6.78 -12.25 -0.20
CA LEU A 176 6.98 -12.28 -1.67
C LEU A 176 8.31 -12.94 -2.03
N TRP A 177 9.39 -12.63 -1.28
CA TRP A 177 10.68 -13.29 -1.46
C TRP A 177 10.58 -14.81 -1.27
N LEU A 178 9.79 -15.26 -0.28
CA LEU A 178 9.58 -16.69 -0.05
C LEU A 178 8.94 -17.35 -1.28
N VAL A 179 7.89 -16.74 -1.84
CA VAL A 179 7.24 -17.26 -3.07
C VAL A 179 8.24 -17.32 -4.23
N ASP A 180 8.98 -16.24 -4.44
CA ASP A 180 9.96 -16.14 -5.53
C ASP A 180 11.05 -17.22 -5.39
N SER A 181 11.56 -17.40 -4.16
CA SER A 181 12.57 -18.41 -3.86
C SER A 181 12.07 -19.83 -4.12
N MET A 182 10.86 -20.13 -3.71
CA MET A 182 10.24 -21.44 -3.95
C MET A 182 10.08 -21.71 -5.46
N ILE A 183 9.59 -20.74 -6.22
CA ILE A 183 9.42 -20.86 -7.67
C ILE A 183 10.79 -21.12 -8.33
N LYS A 184 11.79 -20.32 -7.97
CA LYS A 184 13.14 -20.43 -8.55
C LYS A 184 13.80 -21.76 -8.22
N GLU A 185 13.69 -22.20 -6.96
CA GLU A 185 14.31 -23.47 -6.52
C GLU A 185 13.64 -24.67 -7.19
N HIS A 186 12.31 -24.70 -7.25
CA HIS A 186 11.60 -25.78 -7.94
C HIS A 186 11.91 -25.79 -9.43
N THR A 187 11.98 -24.62 -10.06
CA THR A 187 12.33 -24.52 -11.48
C THR A 187 13.76 -25.04 -11.72
N ARG A 188 14.70 -24.68 -10.84
CA ARG A 188 16.09 -25.12 -10.93
C ARG A 188 16.20 -26.64 -10.74
N SER A 189 15.52 -27.19 -9.75
CA SER A 189 15.56 -28.63 -9.46
C SER A 189 15.03 -29.48 -10.61
N LYS A 190 14.06 -28.98 -11.36
CA LYS A 190 13.48 -29.65 -12.52
C LYS A 190 14.18 -29.29 -13.84
N LYS A 191 15.25 -28.47 -13.80
CA LYS A 191 15.97 -27.97 -14.98
C LYS A 191 15.04 -27.32 -16.01
N GLN A 192 14.06 -26.55 -15.53
CA GLN A 192 13.11 -25.83 -16.37
C GLN A 192 13.42 -24.34 -16.35
N TYR A 193 12.91 -23.62 -17.33
CA TYR A 193 13.04 -22.18 -17.42
C TYR A 193 11.72 -21.50 -17.10
N ILE A 194 11.80 -20.40 -16.40
CA ILE A 194 10.65 -19.51 -16.19
C ILE A 194 11.04 -18.10 -16.62
N VAL A 195 10.13 -17.42 -17.29
CA VAL A 195 10.33 -16.02 -17.70
C VAL A 195 9.79 -15.14 -16.60
N GLN A 196 10.66 -14.26 -16.11
CA GLN A 196 10.31 -13.23 -15.13
C GLN A 196 10.49 -11.86 -15.80
N LYS A 197 9.43 -11.08 -15.83
CA LYS A 197 9.48 -9.72 -16.34
C LYS A 197 10.15 -8.81 -15.29
N HIS A 198 11.09 -7.99 -15.72
CA HIS A 198 11.61 -6.94 -14.84
C HIS A 198 10.48 -5.97 -14.48
N TYR A 199 10.35 -5.67 -13.22
CA TYR A 199 9.31 -4.78 -12.71
C TYR A 199 9.53 -3.35 -13.22
N TRP A 200 10.77 -2.90 -13.19
CA TRP A 200 11.12 -1.55 -13.62
C TRP A 200 11.76 -1.55 -15.02
N PRO A 201 11.56 -0.47 -15.80
CA PRO A 201 12.18 -0.37 -17.13
C PRO A 201 13.70 -0.51 -17.09
N GLU A 202 14.27 -0.94 -18.20
CA GLU A 202 15.72 -1.06 -18.38
C GLU A 202 16.41 -2.00 -17.39
N GLY A 203 15.64 -2.88 -16.74
CA GLY A 203 16.18 -3.84 -15.78
C GLY A 203 16.60 -3.23 -14.45
N GLN A 204 16.13 -2.03 -14.13
CA GLN A 204 16.43 -1.40 -12.84
C GLN A 204 15.84 -2.23 -11.69
N GLN A 205 16.52 -2.24 -10.56
CA GLN A 205 16.10 -3.03 -9.39
C GLN A 205 15.09 -2.29 -8.52
N ALA A 206 15.04 -0.96 -8.62
CA ALA A 206 14.16 -0.12 -7.81
C ALA A 206 13.75 1.13 -8.59
N ALA A 207 12.67 1.75 -8.18
CA ALA A 207 12.26 3.07 -8.64
C ALA A 207 11.82 3.91 -7.43
N VAL A 208 12.04 5.20 -7.51
CA VAL A 208 11.61 6.16 -6.50
C VAL A 208 10.55 7.07 -7.14
N THR A 209 9.41 7.18 -6.49
CA THR A 209 8.35 8.09 -6.90
C THR A 209 8.27 9.22 -5.88
N LEU A 210 8.51 10.45 -6.33
CA LEU A 210 8.40 11.64 -5.48
C LEU A 210 6.96 12.16 -5.57
N THR A 211 6.37 12.44 -4.41
CA THR A 211 5.01 12.97 -4.36
C THR A 211 4.91 14.06 -3.29
N HIS A 212 4.17 15.10 -3.61
CA HIS A 212 3.83 16.18 -2.68
C HIS A 212 2.32 16.21 -2.49
N THR A 213 1.86 16.29 -1.25
CA THR A 213 0.45 16.55 -0.94
C THR A 213 0.35 18.02 -0.57
N VAL A 214 -0.53 18.74 -1.27
CA VAL A 214 -0.76 20.17 -1.01
C VAL A 214 -1.94 20.26 -0.06
N ASP A 215 -1.63 20.37 1.23
CA ASP A 215 -2.62 20.38 2.30
C ASP A 215 -2.98 21.82 2.67
N ASP A 216 -1.97 22.64 2.97
CA ASP A 216 -2.11 24.06 3.36
C ASP A 216 -1.14 24.88 2.53
N LEU A 217 -1.59 26.04 2.07
CA LEU A 217 -0.77 27.04 1.36
C LEU A 217 -0.47 28.28 2.19
N GLN A 218 -1.27 28.51 3.25
CA GLN A 218 -1.16 29.70 4.09
C GLN A 218 -0.90 29.30 5.53
N LYS A 219 0.22 29.72 6.08
CA LYS A 219 0.50 29.54 7.50
C LYS A 219 -0.23 30.59 8.35
N TRP A 220 -0.35 31.79 7.81
CA TRP A 220 -0.88 32.93 8.54
C TRP A 220 -2.12 33.49 7.85
N ASP A 221 -3.22 33.49 8.57
CA ASP A 221 -4.39 34.30 8.30
C ASP A 221 -4.64 35.18 9.54
N PHE A 222 -5.61 36.07 9.48
CA PHE A 222 -5.91 36.96 10.58
C PHE A 222 -6.23 36.23 11.89
N ASN A 223 -6.99 35.14 11.80
CA ASN A 223 -7.39 34.37 12.99
C ASN A 223 -6.19 33.59 13.56
N SER A 224 -5.41 32.95 12.70
CA SER A 224 -4.22 32.21 13.13
C SER A 224 -3.16 33.14 13.74
N LEU A 225 -3.02 34.34 13.22
CA LEU A 225 -2.12 35.35 13.82
C LEU A 225 -2.52 35.66 15.26
N ILE A 226 -3.82 35.89 15.49
CA ILE A 226 -4.33 36.20 16.86
C ILE A 226 -4.14 34.97 17.76
N LEU A 227 -4.57 33.80 17.33
CA LEU A 227 -4.47 32.58 18.14
C LEU A 227 -3.01 32.22 18.46
N SER A 228 -2.11 32.48 17.56
CA SER A 228 -0.68 32.15 17.73
C SER A 228 0.00 33.04 18.82
N VAL A 229 -0.64 34.11 19.26
CA VAL A 229 -0.13 34.90 20.42
C VAL A 229 -0.17 34.01 21.69
N ILE A 230 -1.19 33.19 21.82
CA ILE A 230 -1.28 32.23 22.95
C ILE A 230 -0.12 31.24 22.88
N ASP A 231 0.16 30.72 21.68
CA ASP A 231 1.31 29.81 21.48
C ASP A 231 2.64 30.48 21.81
N ASP A 232 2.81 31.74 21.41
CA ASP A 232 4.00 32.52 21.74
C ASP A 232 4.16 32.65 23.27
N MET A 233 3.07 32.89 24.00
CA MET A 233 3.09 32.96 25.45
C MET A 233 3.48 31.62 26.07
N VAL A 234 2.94 30.49 25.54
CA VAL A 234 3.30 29.14 25.98
C VAL A 234 4.77 28.85 25.68
N MET A 235 5.26 29.21 24.49
CA MET A 235 6.68 29.02 24.12
C MET A 235 7.58 29.82 25.04
N PHE A 236 7.21 31.07 25.37
CA PHE A 236 7.94 31.91 26.32
C PHE A 236 7.97 31.28 27.71
N ALA A 237 6.79 30.84 28.23
CA ALA A 237 6.66 30.24 29.55
C ALA A 237 7.42 28.92 29.68
N THR A 238 7.53 28.16 28.58
CA THR A 238 8.23 26.88 28.53
C THR A 238 9.69 26.96 28.10
N LEU A 239 10.20 28.20 27.97
CA LEU A 239 11.60 28.53 27.61
C LEU A 239 12.04 27.97 26.26
N LYS A 240 11.11 27.81 25.33
CA LYS A 240 11.37 27.31 23.96
C LYS A 240 11.80 28.47 23.05
N TRP A 241 12.91 29.12 23.40
CA TRP A 241 13.38 30.38 22.78
C TRP A 241 13.60 30.29 21.27
N GLN A 242 14.09 29.13 20.79
CA GLN A 242 14.35 28.92 19.37
C GLN A 242 13.06 28.88 18.57
N GLN A 243 12.05 28.17 19.10
CA GLN A 243 10.72 28.07 18.47
C GLN A 243 10.02 29.43 18.49
N LEU A 244 10.07 30.13 19.63
CA LEU A 244 9.50 31.47 19.78
C LEU A 244 10.11 32.44 18.77
N TYR A 245 11.43 32.47 18.65
CA TYR A 245 12.13 33.32 17.69
C TYR A 245 11.69 33.05 16.25
N ARG A 246 11.62 31.77 15.88
CA ARG A 246 11.19 31.36 14.53
C ARG A 246 9.76 31.79 14.26
N ASN A 247 8.88 31.64 15.25
CA ASN A 247 7.47 32.01 15.12
C ASN A 247 7.30 33.53 14.93
N ILE A 248 7.92 34.29 15.78
CA ILE A 248 7.92 35.80 15.69
C ILE A 248 8.51 36.25 14.35
N TRP A 249 9.63 35.65 13.94
CA TRP A 249 10.28 35.96 12.66
C TRP A 249 9.35 35.69 11.47
N SER A 250 8.68 34.55 11.49
CA SER A 250 7.73 34.15 10.44
C SER A 250 6.56 35.15 10.33
N LYS A 251 5.97 35.56 11.47
CA LYS A 251 4.90 36.54 11.52
C LYS A 251 5.36 37.92 11.00
N THR A 252 6.54 38.33 11.42
CA THR A 252 7.12 39.63 11.01
C THR A 252 7.32 39.61 9.48
N LYS A 253 7.88 38.55 8.96
CA LYS A 253 8.09 38.40 7.51
C LYS A 253 6.77 38.45 6.75
N TYR A 254 5.75 37.73 7.20
CA TYR A 254 4.42 37.74 6.59
C TYR A 254 3.82 39.15 6.56
N LEU A 255 3.85 39.85 7.71
CA LEU A 255 3.24 41.18 7.83
C LEU A 255 3.93 42.25 6.96
N PHE A 256 5.23 42.10 6.70
CA PHE A 256 5.98 43.13 5.97
C PHE A 256 6.27 42.75 4.51
N THR A 257 6.20 41.49 4.12
CA THR A 257 6.59 41.04 2.77
C THR A 257 5.57 40.15 2.09
N ASN A 258 4.42 39.86 2.72
CA ASN A 258 3.45 38.85 2.26
C ASN A 258 4.10 37.47 2.01
N TYR A 259 5.20 37.17 2.70
CA TYR A 259 5.89 35.90 2.53
C TYR A 259 5.10 34.77 3.19
N GLU A 260 4.64 33.83 2.38
CA GLU A 260 3.95 32.63 2.87
C GLU A 260 4.96 31.50 3.08
N MET A 261 5.04 31.02 4.30
CA MET A 261 6.00 29.97 4.67
C MET A 261 5.63 28.61 4.07
N TYR A 262 4.35 28.39 3.78
CA TYR A 262 3.87 27.12 3.23
C TYR A 262 3.85 27.11 1.70
N TRP A 263 4.02 28.25 1.05
CA TRP A 263 4.13 28.36 -0.41
C TRP A 263 5.56 28.02 -0.85
N ASN A 264 5.87 26.72 -0.91
CA ASN A 264 7.24 26.22 -1.09
C ASN A 264 7.48 25.57 -2.45
N PHE A 265 6.61 25.79 -3.43
CA PHE A 265 6.67 25.12 -4.73
C PHE A 265 8.00 25.34 -5.46
N ASP A 266 8.48 26.58 -5.51
CA ASP A 266 9.75 26.91 -6.17
C ASP A 266 10.94 26.22 -5.51
N GLU A 267 10.94 26.14 -4.19
CA GLU A 267 12.02 25.51 -3.42
C GLU A 267 12.08 24.00 -3.74
N TYR A 268 10.92 23.33 -3.74
CA TYR A 268 10.85 21.90 -4.10
C TYR A 268 11.28 21.68 -5.54
N ARG A 269 10.76 22.45 -6.51
CA ARG A 269 11.13 22.30 -7.92
C ARG A 269 12.63 22.56 -8.16
N ASN A 270 13.23 23.51 -7.43
CA ASN A 270 14.66 23.79 -7.54
C ASN A 270 15.50 22.60 -7.10
N ILE A 271 15.13 21.96 -5.97
CA ILE A 271 15.79 20.74 -5.48
C ILE A 271 15.62 19.62 -6.51
N GLU A 272 14.38 19.41 -6.98
CA GLU A 272 14.07 18.35 -7.93
C GLU A 272 14.82 18.55 -9.26
N ARG A 273 14.97 19.80 -9.68
CA ARG A 273 15.74 20.14 -10.89
C ARG A 273 17.22 19.82 -10.68
N GLU A 274 17.77 20.16 -9.51
CA GLU A 274 19.18 19.87 -9.18
C GLU A 274 19.48 18.36 -9.27
N TYR A 275 18.53 17.52 -8.82
CA TYR A 275 18.70 16.06 -8.85
C TYR A 275 18.09 15.40 -10.10
N ASN A 276 17.62 16.19 -11.05
CA ASN A 276 16.99 15.72 -12.30
C ASN A 276 15.83 14.76 -12.02
N CYS A 277 15.01 15.08 -11.03
CA CYS A 277 13.86 14.28 -10.61
C CYS A 277 12.55 14.95 -11.05
N LYS A 278 11.50 14.16 -11.18
CA LYS A 278 10.13 14.65 -11.40
C LYS A 278 9.23 14.08 -10.31
N SER A 279 8.22 14.86 -9.95
CA SER A 279 7.29 14.51 -8.87
C SER A 279 5.84 14.70 -9.31
N THR A 280 4.92 14.21 -8.48
CA THR A 280 3.48 14.41 -8.63
C THR A 280 2.99 15.28 -7.46
N TYR A 281 2.34 16.39 -7.77
CA TYR A 281 1.72 17.27 -6.78
C TYR A 281 0.24 16.94 -6.70
N PHE A 282 -0.23 16.47 -5.54
CA PHE A 282 -1.63 16.13 -5.30
C PHE A 282 -2.34 17.36 -4.73
N ILE A 283 -3.30 17.88 -5.50
CA ILE A 283 -4.03 19.12 -5.21
C ILE A 283 -5.53 18.79 -5.17
N ALA A 284 -6.27 19.38 -4.23
CA ALA A 284 -7.71 19.15 -4.12
C ALA A 284 -8.48 19.99 -5.15
N ALA A 285 -9.57 19.40 -5.65
CA ALA A 285 -10.45 20.05 -6.64
C ALA A 285 -11.75 20.56 -6.00
N GLU A 286 -11.87 20.46 -4.69
CA GLU A 286 -13.02 20.98 -3.95
C GLU A 286 -12.60 22.01 -2.91
N GLN A 287 -13.53 22.85 -2.53
CA GLN A 287 -13.39 23.65 -1.33
C GLN A 287 -13.77 22.78 -0.12
N SER A 288 -12.92 22.74 0.86
CA SER A 288 -13.13 21.99 2.10
C SER A 288 -12.73 22.87 3.28
N PRO A 289 -13.42 22.76 4.42
CA PRO A 289 -12.95 23.46 5.64
C PRO A 289 -11.55 23.03 6.09
N ASP A 290 -11.08 21.88 5.62
CA ASP A 290 -9.76 21.35 5.95
C ASP A 290 -8.67 21.87 5.01
N LEU A 291 -9.01 22.74 4.04
CA LEU A 291 -8.08 23.30 3.06
C LEU A 291 -8.19 24.83 3.06
N ASP A 292 -7.06 25.49 2.94
CA ASP A 292 -6.99 26.96 2.94
C ASP A 292 -6.91 27.56 1.54
N TYR A 293 -7.19 26.77 0.49
CA TYR A 293 -7.07 27.20 -0.91
C TYR A 293 -8.21 26.69 -1.78
N SER A 294 -8.33 27.26 -2.96
CA SER A 294 -9.28 26.85 -4.01
C SER A 294 -8.56 26.78 -5.36
N LEU A 295 -9.01 25.86 -6.22
CA LEU A 295 -8.51 25.79 -7.61
C LEU A 295 -8.80 27.07 -8.42
N ASP A 296 -9.75 27.89 -7.97
CA ASP A 296 -10.06 29.18 -8.62
C ASP A 296 -9.06 30.28 -8.26
N ASP A 297 -8.14 30.01 -7.33
CA ASP A 297 -7.11 30.98 -6.95
C ASP A 297 -6.15 31.20 -8.13
N PRO A 298 -6.03 32.44 -8.63
CA PRO A 298 -5.15 32.71 -9.79
C PRO A 298 -3.67 32.37 -9.55
N ASP A 299 -3.17 32.59 -8.33
CA ASP A 299 -1.78 32.29 -8.00
C ASP A 299 -1.54 30.78 -8.05
N LEU A 300 -2.50 29.99 -7.54
CA LEU A 300 -2.40 28.52 -7.61
C LEU A 300 -2.52 28.01 -9.04
N GLN A 301 -3.38 28.61 -9.88
CA GLN A 301 -3.48 28.25 -11.29
C GLN A 301 -2.17 28.52 -12.04
N GLU A 302 -1.52 29.66 -11.77
CA GLU A 302 -0.20 29.97 -12.37
C GLU A 302 0.86 28.99 -11.89
N GLU A 303 0.79 28.58 -10.63
CA GLU A 303 1.71 27.61 -10.07
C GLU A 303 1.51 26.22 -10.71
N ILE A 304 0.25 25.77 -10.85
CA ILE A 304 -0.09 24.52 -11.55
C ILE A 304 0.48 24.54 -12.99
N ALA A 305 0.31 25.66 -13.69
CA ALA A 305 0.85 25.78 -15.04
C ALA A 305 2.39 25.70 -15.05
N SER A 306 3.06 26.26 -14.04
CA SER A 306 4.52 26.19 -13.88
C SER A 306 4.99 24.76 -13.61
N ILE A 307 4.32 24.06 -12.68
CA ILE A 307 4.58 22.64 -12.36
C ILE A 307 4.51 21.78 -13.61
N LEU A 308 3.44 21.95 -14.40
CA LEU A 308 3.23 21.18 -15.63
C LEU A 308 4.27 21.53 -16.72
N ARG A 309 4.61 22.82 -16.86
CA ARG A 309 5.60 23.32 -17.84
C ARG A 309 6.98 22.72 -17.55
N GLU A 310 7.32 22.53 -16.29
CA GLU A 310 8.60 21.92 -15.89
C GLU A 310 8.60 20.38 -16.01
N GLY A 311 7.47 19.78 -16.38
CA GLY A 311 7.37 18.34 -16.62
C GLY A 311 7.04 17.50 -15.40
N HIS A 312 6.57 18.13 -14.33
CA HIS A 312 6.01 17.45 -13.16
C HIS A 312 4.57 17.05 -13.43
N GLU A 313 3.98 16.29 -12.54
CA GLU A 313 2.59 15.83 -12.69
C GLU A 313 1.69 16.46 -11.63
N ILE A 314 0.42 16.61 -11.98
CA ILE A 314 -0.64 16.97 -11.03
C ILE A 314 -1.52 15.74 -10.81
N GLY A 315 -1.82 15.46 -9.54
CA GLY A 315 -2.74 14.43 -9.11
C GLY A 315 -3.92 15.05 -8.35
N LEU A 316 -4.99 14.29 -8.24
CA LEU A 316 -6.18 14.70 -7.47
C LEU A 316 -6.04 14.29 -6.00
N LEU A 317 -6.09 15.26 -5.10
CA LEU A 317 -6.25 15.02 -3.67
C LEU A 317 -7.74 15.00 -3.34
N THR A 318 -8.17 14.00 -2.58
CA THR A 318 -9.56 13.92 -2.09
C THR A 318 -9.54 13.97 -0.57
N THR A 319 -10.35 14.86 0.02
CA THR A 319 -10.35 15.09 1.46
C THR A 319 -11.46 14.36 2.21
N ASP A 320 -12.50 13.91 1.51
CA ASP A 320 -13.67 13.30 2.13
C ASP A 320 -13.49 11.80 2.42
N ASP A 321 -13.76 11.41 3.66
CA ASP A 321 -13.80 10.00 4.07
C ASP A 321 -14.95 9.22 3.41
N LYS A 322 -16.00 9.92 3.01
CA LYS A 322 -17.23 9.31 2.46
C LYS A 322 -17.48 9.74 1.02
N LEU A 323 -16.42 9.82 0.25
CA LEU A 323 -16.51 10.23 -1.15
C LEU A 323 -17.44 9.29 -1.93
N ASN A 324 -18.55 9.81 -2.41
CA ASN A 324 -19.44 9.03 -3.27
C ASN A 324 -18.92 9.07 -4.73
N ARG A 325 -19.45 8.18 -5.56
CA ARG A 325 -18.98 8.01 -6.95
C ARG A 325 -19.19 9.29 -7.79
N ASP A 326 -20.31 9.95 -7.62
CA ASP A 326 -20.66 11.10 -8.46
C ASP A 326 -19.81 12.32 -8.10
N ASP A 327 -19.57 12.55 -6.82
CA ASP A 327 -18.66 13.60 -6.35
C ASP A 327 -17.23 13.33 -6.87
N PHE A 328 -16.78 12.09 -6.77
CA PHE A 328 -15.47 11.70 -7.27
C PHE A 328 -15.33 11.97 -8.78
N VAL A 329 -16.34 11.58 -9.57
CA VAL A 329 -16.32 11.79 -11.02
C VAL A 329 -16.28 13.29 -11.32
N THR A 330 -17.07 14.10 -10.60
CA THR A 330 -17.11 15.55 -10.76
C THR A 330 -15.74 16.19 -10.47
N ARG A 331 -15.14 15.87 -9.32
CA ARG A 331 -13.81 16.41 -8.93
C ARG A 331 -12.74 16.00 -9.93
N LYS A 332 -12.77 14.74 -10.36
CA LYS A 332 -11.86 14.26 -11.39
C LYS A 332 -12.00 15.05 -12.68
N GLN A 333 -13.23 15.32 -13.13
CA GLN A 333 -13.47 16.07 -14.35
C GLN A 333 -12.98 17.52 -14.24
N ILE A 334 -13.22 18.17 -13.10
CA ILE A 334 -12.74 19.54 -12.84
C ILE A 334 -11.21 19.57 -12.98
N MET A 335 -10.51 18.66 -12.29
CA MET A 335 -9.05 18.62 -12.32
C MET A 335 -8.52 18.27 -13.72
N LEU A 336 -9.12 17.29 -14.42
CA LEU A 336 -8.71 16.93 -15.78
C LEU A 336 -8.88 18.10 -16.76
N HIS A 337 -9.96 18.87 -16.60
CA HIS A 337 -10.19 20.06 -17.40
C HIS A 337 -9.10 21.11 -17.13
N GLN A 338 -8.76 21.34 -15.87
CA GLN A 338 -7.73 22.31 -15.45
C GLN A 338 -6.34 21.96 -16.01
N ILE A 339 -5.96 20.68 -15.98
CA ILE A 339 -4.62 20.26 -16.40
C ILE A 339 -4.55 19.79 -17.86
N HIS A 340 -5.67 19.78 -18.58
CA HIS A 340 -5.77 19.38 -20.01
C HIS A 340 -5.21 17.96 -20.24
N LYS A 341 -5.54 17.00 -19.34
CA LYS A 341 -5.12 15.59 -19.49
C LYS A 341 -6.33 14.65 -19.49
N GLU A 342 -6.12 13.42 -19.95
CA GLU A 342 -7.16 12.37 -19.98
C GLU A 342 -7.13 11.47 -18.75
N GLN A 343 -6.01 11.42 -18.06
CA GLN A 343 -5.80 10.53 -16.90
C GLN A 343 -5.12 11.31 -15.77
N ILE A 344 -5.42 10.92 -14.55
CA ILE A 344 -4.88 11.56 -13.35
C ILE A 344 -4.67 10.52 -12.24
N GLY A 345 -3.58 10.66 -11.50
CA GLY A 345 -3.36 9.93 -10.24
C GLY A 345 -4.25 10.48 -9.13
N ILE A 346 -4.52 9.67 -8.12
CA ILE A 346 -5.38 10.07 -7.01
C ILE A 346 -4.71 9.72 -5.69
N ARG A 347 -4.86 10.61 -4.72
CA ARG A 347 -4.45 10.39 -3.33
C ARG A 347 -5.61 10.80 -2.42
N GLN A 348 -5.93 9.97 -1.42
CA GLN A 348 -6.89 10.33 -0.38
C GLN A 348 -6.15 10.96 0.80
N TYR A 349 -6.65 12.06 1.28
CA TYR A 349 -6.14 12.74 2.49
C TYR A 349 -6.45 11.87 3.71
N GLY A 350 -5.54 11.75 4.64
CA GLY A 350 -5.70 10.97 5.85
C GLY A 350 -5.84 9.47 5.62
N UNK A 351 -5.59 9.12 4.63
CA UNK A 351 -5.72 7.76 4.29
C UNK A 351 -4.90 6.80 5.01
N UNK A 352 -4.98 6.99 6.01
CA UNK A 352 -4.38 6.07 6.79
C UNK A 352 -5.36 5.09 7.30
N UNK A 353 -6.19 5.39 7.37
CA UNK A 353 -7.16 4.56 7.81
C UNK A 353 -8.08 4.13 6.74
N UNK A 354 -7.61 3.68 6.17
CA UNK A 354 -8.48 3.23 5.32
C UNK A 354 -9.65 2.78 5.97
N THR A 355 -10.54 3.49 6.15
CA THR A 355 -11.90 3.00 6.19
C THR A 355 -12.12 2.29 4.87
N ALA A 356 -12.38 1.02 4.91
CA ALA A 356 -12.52 0.20 3.72
C ALA A 356 -13.61 0.79 2.82
N VAL A 357 -13.22 1.77 2.01
CA VAL A 357 -14.06 2.21 0.88
C VAL A 357 -14.06 1.02 -0.06
N PRO A 358 -15.22 0.42 -0.32
CA PRO A 358 -15.22 -0.75 -1.19
C PRO A 358 -14.62 -0.36 -2.54
N PHE A 359 -13.63 -1.09 -2.95
CA PHE A 359 -12.91 -0.94 -4.23
C PHE A 359 -13.83 -1.02 -5.46
N ARG A 360 -15.14 -1.00 -5.27
CA ARG A 360 -16.13 -1.07 -6.35
C ARG A 360 -16.13 0.14 -7.29
N ILE A 361 -15.59 1.28 -6.83
CA ILE A 361 -15.68 2.54 -7.60
C ILE A 361 -14.68 2.57 -8.76
N VAL A 362 -13.66 1.73 -8.76
CA VAL A 362 -12.50 1.92 -9.62
C VAL A 362 -12.54 1.10 -10.91
N LYS A 363 -13.43 0.14 -11.03
CA LYS A 363 -13.40 -0.80 -12.16
C LYS A 363 -13.71 -0.15 -13.53
N ASP A 364 -14.39 0.98 -13.52
CA ASP A 364 -14.85 1.65 -14.76
C ASP A 364 -14.08 2.94 -15.10
N SER A 365 -13.15 3.35 -14.25
CA SER A 365 -12.29 4.50 -14.52
C SER A 365 -10.86 4.01 -14.76
N LYS A 366 -10.23 4.46 -15.82
CA LYS A 366 -8.80 4.25 -16.08
C LYS A 366 -7.99 5.05 -15.04
N VAL A 367 -7.99 4.58 -13.81
CA VAL A 367 -7.25 5.20 -12.70
C VAL A 367 -6.08 4.29 -12.38
N ALA A 368 -4.88 4.83 -12.48
CA ALA A 368 -3.68 4.16 -11.99
C ALA A 368 -3.58 4.44 -10.50
N PHE A 369 -3.73 3.41 -9.66
CA PHE A 369 -3.46 3.53 -8.24
C PHE A 369 -1.96 3.45 -8.01
N LEU A 370 -1.42 4.51 -7.46
CA LEU A 370 -0.16 4.44 -6.75
C LEU A 370 -0.50 4.02 -5.31
N CYS A 371 -0.50 2.72 -5.07
CA CYS A 371 -0.56 2.22 -3.70
C CYS A 371 0.79 2.52 -3.06
N ARG A 372 0.82 3.49 -2.18
CA ARG A 372 2.00 3.75 -1.38
C ARG A 372 1.97 2.80 -0.18
N THR A 373 2.82 1.81 -0.17
CA THR A 373 3.30 1.27 1.08
C THR A 373 4.20 2.34 1.67
N THR A 374 3.76 2.98 2.72
CA THR A 374 4.61 3.86 3.51
C THR A 374 5.69 2.99 4.16
N LEU A 375 6.85 3.00 3.57
CA LEU A 375 8.05 2.70 4.34
C LEU A 375 8.25 3.92 5.25
N GLY A 376 7.83 3.78 6.52
CA GLY A 376 8.09 4.77 7.55
C GLY A 376 9.57 4.81 7.90
#